data_6aeedae30836ddb46f3a093d9505323d
#
_entry.id   6aeedae30836ddb46f3a093d9505323d
#
_cell.length_a   1.000
_cell.length_b   1.000
_cell.length_c   1.000
_cell.angle_alpha   90.00
_cell.angle_beta   90.00
_cell.angle_gamma   90.00
#
_symmetry.space_group_name_H-M   'P 1'
#
loop_
_entity.id
_entity.type
_entity.pdbx_description
1 polymer ?
#
loop_
_entity_poly.entity_id
_entity_poly.type
_entity_poly.pdbx_seq_one_letter_code
_entity_poly.pdbx_strand_id
1 'polypeptide(L)'
;MYKRQDVYENWTDVSGFLIADPNIIPNPEKIETITYRELRELSYMGASVLHEEAIFPVRSEGIPINIRNTNEPDNSGTWIVESTCQKSKFVITGIAGKRGFCSVNIEKDMMNSEIGFGRRILQAFEDNGISFEHVPSGIDTMTVFVHQDEFMDKEQNVVAAIHRLAKPDMIDIEGDLALIAVVGRGMRSTRGTAGRIFSALAHANINVKMIDQGSSELNIIIGVSDGDFENAIRAIYNMFVLVQL
;
A
#
# COMPACT_ATOMS: atom_id res chain seq x y z
N MET A 1 -35.90 9.71 -18.07
CA MET A 1 -34.91 9.96 -19.12
C MET A 1 -33.53 9.86 -18.44
N TYR A 2 -32.86 8.74 -18.52
CA TYR A 2 -31.51 8.57 -17.95
C TYR A 2 -30.54 9.32 -18.85
N LYS A 3 -29.90 10.38 -18.34
CA LYS A 3 -28.80 11.05 -19.03
C LYS A 3 -27.57 10.15 -18.88
N ARG A 4 -27.11 9.56 -19.97
CA ARG A 4 -25.83 8.87 -20.02
C ARG A 4 -24.74 9.94 -19.91
N GLN A 5 -23.88 9.81 -18.90
CA GLN A 5 -22.72 10.66 -18.73
C GLN A 5 -21.52 9.94 -19.35
N ASP A 6 -20.72 10.67 -20.11
CA ASP A 6 -19.54 10.11 -20.78
C ASP A 6 -18.26 10.30 -19.93
N VAL A 7 -18.21 11.31 -19.10
CA VAL A 7 -17.07 11.65 -18.22
C VAL A 7 -17.58 12.31 -16.94
N TYR A 8 -16.93 12.03 -15.82
CA TYR A 8 -17.04 12.77 -14.58
C TYR A 8 -15.76 13.58 -14.37
N GLU A 9 -15.82 14.90 -14.50
CA GLU A 9 -14.71 15.80 -14.20
C GLU A 9 -14.78 16.22 -12.72
N ASN A 10 -13.70 15.96 -11.98
CA ASN A 10 -13.53 16.44 -10.61
C ASN A 10 -12.52 17.59 -10.60
N TRP A 11 -13.01 18.79 -10.41
CA TRP A 11 -12.21 20.00 -10.35
C TRP A 11 -11.79 20.31 -8.92
N THR A 12 -10.45 20.34 -8.68
CA THR A 12 -9.83 20.53 -7.38
C THR A 12 -8.65 21.51 -7.49
N ASP A 13 -7.85 21.63 -6.46
CA ASP A 13 -6.67 22.51 -6.39
C ASP A 13 -5.36 21.84 -6.84
N VAL A 14 -5.40 20.56 -7.23
CA VAL A 14 -4.26 19.80 -7.72
C VAL A 14 -4.46 19.30 -9.15
N SER A 15 -3.36 19.18 -9.91
CA SER A 15 -3.38 18.79 -11.32
C SER A 15 -3.38 17.27 -11.55
N GLY A 16 -4.06 16.51 -10.69
CA GLY A 16 -4.15 15.05 -10.73
C GLY A 16 -3.22 14.36 -9.73
N PHE A 17 -2.93 13.09 -9.99
CA PHE A 17 -2.07 12.27 -9.13
C PHE A 17 -0.61 12.36 -9.55
N LEU A 18 0.28 12.29 -8.58
CA LEU A 18 1.73 12.25 -8.73
C LEU A 18 2.25 10.83 -8.41
N ILE A 19 3.37 10.45 -9.00
CA ILE A 19 3.98 9.12 -8.78
C ILE A 19 4.43 8.93 -7.32
N ALA A 20 4.78 10.01 -6.64
CA ALA A 20 5.17 10.00 -5.22
C ALA A 20 4.71 11.28 -4.52
N ASP A 21 4.76 11.30 -3.19
CA ASP A 21 4.44 12.47 -2.38
C ASP A 21 5.40 13.64 -2.69
N PRO A 22 4.88 14.82 -3.10
CA PRO A 22 5.69 16.00 -3.40
C PRO A 22 6.43 16.57 -2.18
N ASN A 23 6.04 16.22 -0.95
CA ASN A 23 6.78 16.58 0.26
C ASN A 23 8.07 15.75 0.42
N ILE A 24 8.12 14.57 -0.18
CA ILE A 24 9.29 13.67 -0.15
C ILE A 24 10.13 13.83 -1.41
N ILE A 25 9.50 13.86 -2.57
CA ILE A 25 10.16 13.99 -3.88
C ILE A 25 9.85 15.38 -4.46
N PRO A 26 10.82 16.27 -4.60
CA PRO A 26 10.58 17.56 -5.27
C PRO A 26 10.17 17.37 -6.74
N ASN A 27 9.03 17.93 -7.13
CA ASN A 27 8.49 17.89 -8.49
C ASN A 27 8.39 16.45 -9.06
N PRO A 28 7.65 15.55 -8.43
CA PRO A 28 7.54 14.18 -8.92
C PRO A 28 6.78 14.14 -10.25
N GLU A 29 7.07 13.13 -11.05
CA GLU A 29 6.37 12.88 -12.31
C GLU A 29 4.88 12.68 -12.08
N LYS A 30 4.08 13.09 -13.06
CA LYS A 30 2.63 13.02 -13.02
C LYS A 30 2.12 11.69 -13.56
N ILE A 31 1.04 11.21 -13.00
CA ILE A 31 0.31 10.04 -13.49
C ILE A 31 -0.74 10.54 -14.50
N GLU A 32 -0.57 10.20 -15.78
CA GLU A 32 -1.53 10.58 -16.83
C GLU A 32 -2.80 9.75 -16.74
N THR A 33 -2.64 8.43 -16.56
CA THR A 33 -3.78 7.48 -16.49
C THR A 33 -3.53 6.44 -15.43
N ILE A 34 -4.52 6.27 -14.55
CA ILE A 34 -4.52 5.29 -13.48
C ILE A 34 -5.80 4.44 -13.55
N THR A 35 -5.72 3.16 -13.21
CA THR A 35 -6.91 2.33 -13.07
C THR A 35 -7.53 2.48 -11.68
N TYR A 36 -8.84 2.19 -11.55
CA TYR A 36 -9.49 2.20 -10.23
C TYR A 36 -8.81 1.28 -9.21
N ARG A 37 -8.24 0.15 -9.67
CA ARG A 37 -7.52 -0.77 -8.79
C ARG A 37 -6.23 -0.16 -8.28
N GLU A 38 -5.42 0.43 -9.16
CA GLU A 38 -4.18 1.11 -8.77
C GLU A 38 -4.45 2.30 -7.86
N LEU A 39 -5.50 3.08 -8.18
CA LEU A 39 -5.92 4.20 -7.35
C LEU A 39 -6.27 3.76 -5.92
N ARG A 40 -7.01 2.66 -5.79
CA ARG A 40 -7.40 2.13 -4.48
C ARG A 40 -6.19 1.76 -3.64
N GLU A 41 -5.20 1.08 -4.23
CA GLU A 41 -3.95 0.72 -3.55
C GLU A 41 -3.18 1.97 -3.06
N LEU A 42 -3.04 2.98 -3.93
CA LEU A 42 -2.34 4.22 -3.58
C LEU A 42 -3.12 5.03 -2.54
N SER A 43 -4.44 5.15 -2.68
CA SER A 43 -5.28 5.92 -1.75
C SER A 43 -5.30 5.30 -0.35
N TYR A 44 -5.36 3.97 -0.26
CA TYR A 44 -5.28 3.26 1.00
C TYR A 44 -3.99 3.56 1.74
N MET A 45 -2.89 3.68 1.02
CA MET A 45 -1.56 4.02 1.54
C MET A 45 -1.31 5.53 1.63
N GLY A 46 -2.34 6.37 1.53
CA GLY A 46 -2.28 7.80 1.85
C GLY A 46 -2.19 8.76 0.67
N ALA A 47 -2.06 8.29 -0.58
CA ALA A 47 -2.10 9.13 -1.77
C ALA A 47 -3.56 9.49 -2.14
N SER A 48 -4.22 10.30 -1.31
CA SER A 48 -5.64 10.64 -1.48
C SER A 48 -5.80 12.01 -2.13
N VAL A 49 -6.37 12.06 -3.34
CA VAL A 49 -6.81 13.27 -4.04
C VAL A 49 -8.33 13.31 -4.15
N LEU A 50 -8.99 12.14 -4.15
CA LEU A 50 -10.44 12.01 -4.29
C LEU A 50 -10.96 11.00 -3.27
N HIS A 51 -12.05 11.35 -2.60
CA HIS A 51 -12.67 10.48 -1.60
C HIS A 51 -13.25 9.22 -2.24
N GLU A 52 -13.02 8.05 -1.64
CA GLU A 52 -13.45 6.76 -2.20
C GLU A 52 -14.97 6.69 -2.42
N GLU A 53 -15.74 7.30 -1.52
CA GLU A 53 -17.21 7.37 -1.63
C GLU A 53 -17.69 8.12 -2.88
N ALA A 54 -16.93 9.11 -3.38
CA ALA A 54 -17.24 9.83 -4.60
C ALA A 54 -16.93 9.00 -5.86
N ILE A 55 -16.01 8.06 -5.75
CA ILE A 55 -15.57 7.20 -6.87
C ILE A 55 -16.57 6.07 -7.12
N PHE A 56 -17.13 5.48 -6.06
CA PHE A 56 -17.91 4.25 -6.15
C PHE A 56 -19.13 4.35 -7.10
N PRO A 57 -19.99 5.37 -7.03
CA PRO A 57 -21.15 5.47 -7.92
C PRO A 57 -20.76 5.62 -9.41
N VAL A 58 -19.67 6.34 -9.67
CA VAL A 58 -19.18 6.61 -11.03
C VAL A 58 -18.55 5.35 -11.63
N ARG A 59 -17.79 4.61 -10.80
CA ARG A 59 -17.16 3.36 -11.17
C ARG A 59 -18.20 2.28 -11.52
N SER A 60 -19.29 2.16 -10.74
CA SER A 60 -20.32 1.15 -10.98
C SER A 60 -21.01 1.30 -12.34
N GLU A 61 -21.04 2.53 -12.85
CA GLU A 61 -21.58 2.86 -14.18
C GLU A 61 -20.52 2.80 -15.30
N GLY A 62 -19.27 2.50 -14.97
CA GLY A 62 -18.16 2.43 -15.93
C GLY A 62 -17.77 3.78 -16.54
N ILE A 63 -18.09 4.87 -15.86
CA ILE A 63 -17.82 6.24 -16.33
C ILE A 63 -16.40 6.62 -15.93
N PRO A 64 -15.51 7.04 -16.88
CA PRO A 64 -14.19 7.51 -16.53
C PRO A 64 -14.23 8.82 -15.74
N ILE A 65 -13.26 9.00 -14.84
CA ILE A 65 -13.09 10.23 -14.06
C ILE A 65 -11.85 10.96 -14.57
N ASN A 66 -11.95 12.29 -14.71
CA ASN A 66 -10.80 13.14 -14.95
C ASN A 66 -10.61 14.12 -13.79
N ILE A 67 -9.44 14.06 -13.14
CA ILE A 67 -9.08 15.01 -12.08
C ILE A 67 -8.45 16.23 -12.71
N ARG A 68 -9.07 17.40 -12.54
CA ARG A 68 -8.67 18.67 -13.14
C ARG A 68 -8.31 19.70 -12.09
N ASN A 69 -7.39 20.60 -12.43
CA ASN A 69 -7.00 21.69 -11.54
C ASN A 69 -7.74 22.99 -11.93
N THR A 70 -8.45 23.56 -10.96
CA THR A 70 -9.17 24.85 -11.14
C THR A 70 -8.23 26.00 -11.41
N ASN A 71 -6.98 25.94 -10.90
CA ASN A 71 -5.96 26.97 -11.09
C ASN A 71 -5.16 26.80 -12.39
N GLU A 72 -5.24 25.59 -13.01
CA GLU A 72 -4.56 25.24 -14.26
C GLU A 72 -5.53 24.54 -15.22
N PRO A 73 -6.55 25.23 -15.76
CA PRO A 73 -7.62 24.59 -16.52
C PRO A 73 -7.16 23.94 -17.84
N ASP A 74 -6.04 24.37 -18.38
CA ASP A 74 -5.45 23.79 -19.61
C ASP A 74 -4.66 22.50 -19.33
N ASN A 75 -4.39 22.18 -18.06
CA ASN A 75 -3.72 20.96 -17.67
C ASN A 75 -4.65 19.75 -17.87
N SER A 76 -4.17 18.70 -18.55
CA SER A 76 -4.97 17.50 -18.88
C SER A 76 -5.43 16.69 -17.65
N GLY A 77 -4.81 16.93 -16.49
CA GLY A 77 -5.14 16.21 -15.26
C GLY A 77 -4.73 14.74 -15.28
N THR A 78 -5.34 13.94 -14.42
CA THR A 78 -5.20 12.47 -14.39
C THR A 78 -6.51 11.81 -14.74
N TRP A 79 -6.48 10.84 -15.64
CA TRP A 79 -7.62 9.98 -15.97
C TRP A 79 -7.68 8.75 -15.11
N ILE A 80 -8.84 8.49 -14.51
CA ILE A 80 -9.13 7.27 -13.75
C ILE A 80 -10.10 6.43 -14.59
N VAL A 81 -9.70 5.20 -14.90
CA VAL A 81 -10.43 4.30 -15.80
C VAL A 81 -10.54 2.90 -15.23
N GLU A 82 -11.53 2.11 -15.67
CA GLU A 82 -11.69 0.73 -15.22
C GLU A 82 -10.53 -0.16 -15.71
N SER A 83 -10.15 0.01 -16.98
CA SER A 83 -9.02 -0.70 -17.59
C SER A 83 -8.43 0.13 -18.72
N THR A 84 -7.16 -0.11 -19.03
CA THR A 84 -6.49 0.53 -20.15
C THR A 84 -5.48 -0.39 -20.79
N CYS A 85 -5.42 -0.35 -22.14
CA CYS A 85 -4.37 -1.01 -22.93
C CYS A 85 -3.13 -0.10 -23.09
N GLN A 86 -3.20 1.16 -22.66
CA GLN A 86 -2.07 2.07 -22.74
C GLN A 86 -0.96 1.60 -21.80
N LYS A 87 0.25 1.49 -22.34
CA LYS A 87 1.43 1.25 -21.51
C LYS A 87 1.67 2.50 -20.65
N SER A 88 1.93 2.29 -19.38
CA SER A 88 2.43 3.36 -18.53
C SER A 88 3.82 3.80 -18.99
N LYS A 89 4.16 5.07 -18.82
CA LYS A 89 5.51 5.62 -19.06
C LYS A 89 6.57 4.86 -18.27
N PHE A 90 6.21 4.46 -17.05
CA PHE A 90 7.08 3.70 -16.14
C PHE A 90 6.46 2.34 -15.81
N VAL A 91 7.28 1.41 -15.32
CA VAL A 91 6.84 0.08 -14.87
C VAL A 91 5.89 0.20 -13.67
N ILE A 92 6.17 1.16 -12.77
CA ILE A 92 5.34 1.50 -11.63
C ILE A 92 4.41 2.66 -12.00
N THR A 93 3.22 2.69 -11.38
CA THR A 93 2.27 3.78 -11.52
C THR A 93 2.42 4.79 -10.40
N GLY A 94 2.72 4.32 -9.18
CA GLY A 94 2.93 5.20 -8.04
C GLY A 94 3.57 4.51 -6.85
N ILE A 95 4.04 5.34 -5.92
CA ILE A 95 4.62 4.96 -4.63
C ILE A 95 3.89 5.77 -3.58
N ALA A 96 3.28 5.09 -2.63
CA ALA A 96 2.63 5.71 -1.48
C ALA A 96 3.04 4.98 -0.20
N GLY A 97 2.89 5.59 0.94
CA GLY A 97 3.19 4.92 2.20
C GLY A 97 2.67 5.67 3.41
N LYS A 98 2.59 4.96 4.50
CA LYS A 98 2.16 5.47 5.81
C LYS A 98 3.15 5.04 6.88
N ARG A 99 3.25 5.86 7.91
CA ARG A 99 3.99 5.61 9.16
C ARG A 99 3.03 5.16 10.26
N GLY A 100 3.57 4.81 11.40
CA GLY A 100 2.79 4.54 12.61
C GLY A 100 2.24 3.12 12.69
N PHE A 101 3.01 2.14 12.24
CA PHE A 101 2.68 0.73 12.37
C PHE A 101 3.57 0.04 13.41
N CYS A 102 3.04 -1.04 13.95
CA CYS A 102 3.81 -2.02 14.70
C CYS A 102 3.52 -3.43 14.16
N SER A 103 4.46 -4.33 14.42
CA SER A 103 4.31 -5.74 14.11
C SER A 103 4.25 -6.56 15.39
N VAL A 104 3.34 -7.54 15.41
CA VAL A 104 3.25 -8.56 16.44
C VAL A 104 3.65 -9.87 15.79
N ASN A 105 4.85 -10.36 16.10
CA ASN A 105 5.38 -11.63 15.60
C ASN A 105 5.04 -12.74 16.59
N ILE A 106 4.39 -13.77 16.13
CA ILE A 106 3.94 -14.91 16.92
C ILE A 106 4.67 -16.16 16.40
N GLU A 107 5.43 -16.82 17.27
CA GLU A 107 6.15 -18.03 16.96
C GLU A 107 5.52 -19.22 17.66
N LYS A 108 5.39 -20.32 16.93
CA LYS A 108 4.92 -21.60 17.47
C LYS A 108 5.45 -22.77 16.66
N ASP A 109 6.13 -23.67 17.33
CA ASP A 109 6.57 -24.92 16.73
C ASP A 109 5.40 -25.70 16.13
N MET A 110 5.58 -26.19 14.90
CA MET A 110 4.56 -26.94 14.15
C MET A 110 3.28 -26.13 13.84
N MET A 111 3.37 -24.81 13.78
CA MET A 111 2.25 -23.92 13.51
C MET A 111 1.51 -24.28 12.21
N ASN A 112 2.26 -24.62 11.17
CA ASN A 112 1.72 -24.96 9.85
C ASN A 112 0.82 -26.21 9.85
N SER A 113 0.98 -27.10 10.82
CA SER A 113 0.16 -28.32 10.98
C SER A 113 -1.06 -28.10 11.89
N GLU A 114 -1.13 -26.98 12.60
CA GLU A 114 -2.21 -26.67 13.54
C GLU A 114 -3.40 -25.98 12.86
N ILE A 115 -4.43 -26.76 12.55
CA ILE A 115 -5.63 -26.25 11.90
C ILE A 115 -6.27 -25.13 12.72
N GLY A 116 -6.53 -24.00 12.07
CA GLY A 116 -7.19 -22.84 12.66
C GLY A 116 -6.31 -21.96 13.53
N PHE A 117 -4.97 -22.15 13.53
CA PHE A 117 -4.06 -21.28 14.28
C PHE A 117 -4.23 -19.82 13.89
N GLY A 118 -4.11 -19.46 12.60
CA GLY A 118 -4.25 -18.09 12.14
C GLY A 118 -5.61 -17.48 12.50
N ARG A 119 -6.70 -18.25 12.44
CA ARG A 119 -8.03 -17.78 12.88
C ARG A 119 -8.03 -17.37 14.36
N ARG A 120 -7.37 -18.16 15.23
CA ARG A 120 -7.31 -17.84 16.66
C ARG A 120 -6.44 -16.62 16.96
N ILE A 121 -5.38 -16.43 16.19
CA ILE A 121 -4.57 -15.21 16.29
C ILE A 121 -5.40 -14.01 15.89
N LEU A 122 -6.02 -14.02 14.71
CA LEU A 122 -6.84 -12.90 14.24
C LEU A 122 -8.04 -12.64 15.14
N GLN A 123 -8.62 -13.68 15.77
CA GLN A 123 -9.68 -13.53 16.76
C GLN A 123 -9.21 -12.71 17.97
N ALA A 124 -7.94 -12.83 18.40
CA ALA A 124 -7.44 -12.03 19.51
C ALA A 124 -7.43 -10.53 19.19
N PHE A 125 -7.16 -10.15 17.94
CA PHE A 125 -7.24 -8.76 17.48
C PHE A 125 -8.70 -8.30 17.32
N GLU A 126 -9.55 -9.14 16.70
CA GLU A 126 -10.98 -8.88 16.55
C GLU A 126 -11.67 -8.62 17.89
N ASP A 127 -11.46 -9.50 18.89
CA ASP A 127 -12.05 -9.39 20.24
C ASP A 127 -11.63 -8.09 20.95
N ASN A 128 -10.51 -7.49 20.53
CA ASN A 128 -10.01 -6.21 21.05
C ASN A 128 -10.30 -5.02 20.12
N GLY A 129 -11.05 -5.23 19.04
CA GLY A 129 -11.44 -4.17 18.11
C GLY A 129 -10.23 -3.54 17.40
N ILE A 130 -9.26 -4.36 16.96
CA ILE A 130 -8.09 -3.94 16.20
C ILE A 130 -8.16 -4.54 14.81
N SER A 131 -8.08 -3.69 13.79
CA SER A 131 -7.95 -4.10 12.40
C SER A 131 -6.50 -4.42 12.07
N PHE A 132 -6.26 -5.44 11.26
CA PHE A 132 -4.93 -5.73 10.75
C PHE A 132 -4.74 -5.15 9.34
N GLU A 133 -3.50 -4.81 9.02
CA GLU A 133 -3.11 -4.32 7.70
C GLU A 133 -2.55 -5.46 6.83
N HIS A 134 -1.56 -6.17 7.34
CA HIS A 134 -0.91 -7.29 6.67
C HIS A 134 -0.63 -8.44 7.63
N VAL A 135 -0.62 -9.66 7.09
CA VAL A 135 -0.39 -10.87 7.89
C VAL A 135 0.53 -11.84 7.14
N PRO A 136 1.82 -11.50 6.99
CA PRO A 136 2.78 -12.46 6.46
C PRO A 136 2.94 -13.64 7.41
N SER A 137 2.98 -14.84 6.85
CA SER A 137 3.14 -16.08 7.62
C SER A 137 4.23 -16.98 7.04
N GLY A 138 5.04 -17.56 7.92
CA GLY A 138 6.01 -18.59 7.63
C GLY A 138 5.52 -19.98 7.99
N ILE A 139 6.46 -20.91 8.24
CA ILE A 139 6.15 -22.28 8.66
C ILE A 139 5.74 -22.29 10.14
N ASP A 140 6.54 -21.66 11.00
CA ASP A 140 6.38 -21.62 12.45
C ASP A 140 6.19 -20.19 12.98
N THR A 141 5.95 -19.23 12.11
CA THR A 141 5.79 -17.82 12.46
C THR A 141 4.59 -17.20 11.75
N MET A 142 3.91 -16.28 12.42
CA MET A 142 2.86 -15.45 11.86
C MET A 142 3.03 -14.03 12.42
N THR A 143 3.14 -13.05 11.54
CA THR A 143 3.28 -11.65 11.95
C THR A 143 2.01 -10.88 11.60
N VAL A 144 1.48 -10.11 12.54
CA VAL A 144 0.32 -9.25 12.31
C VAL A 144 0.78 -7.79 12.36
N PHE A 145 0.60 -7.06 11.27
CA PHE A 145 0.86 -5.62 11.20
C PHE A 145 -0.42 -4.85 11.51
N VAL A 146 -0.33 -3.92 12.44
CA VAL A 146 -1.46 -3.10 12.91
C VAL A 146 -1.04 -1.65 13.07
N HIS A 147 -2.00 -0.74 13.15
CA HIS A 147 -1.73 0.64 13.54
C HIS A 147 -1.24 0.71 14.98
N GLN A 148 -0.07 1.33 15.19
CA GLN A 148 0.59 1.39 16.49
C GLN A 148 -0.26 2.08 17.54
N ASP A 149 -0.88 3.21 17.20
CA ASP A 149 -1.74 3.98 18.12
C ASP A 149 -2.95 3.17 18.59
N GLU A 150 -3.55 2.36 17.73
CA GLU A 150 -4.69 1.52 18.10
C GLU A 150 -4.29 0.32 18.97
N PHE A 151 -3.06 -0.14 18.80
CA PHE A 151 -2.54 -1.33 19.48
C PHE A 151 -1.98 -1.03 20.87
N MET A 152 -1.24 0.06 21.06
CA MET A 152 -0.48 0.33 22.29
C MET A 152 -1.34 0.30 23.54
N ASP A 153 -2.54 0.92 23.51
CA ASP A 153 -3.46 0.94 24.65
C ASP A 153 -4.06 -0.44 24.96
N LYS A 154 -4.00 -1.38 24.01
CA LYS A 154 -4.62 -2.70 24.09
C LYS A 154 -3.62 -3.85 24.06
N GLU A 155 -2.32 -3.56 24.00
CA GLU A 155 -1.24 -4.53 23.85
C GLU A 155 -1.36 -5.70 24.83
N GLN A 156 -1.47 -5.39 26.14
CA GLN A 156 -1.55 -6.42 27.18
C GLN A 156 -2.78 -7.33 27.01
N ASN A 157 -3.92 -6.77 26.58
CA ASN A 157 -5.14 -7.54 26.36
C ASN A 157 -5.01 -8.46 25.17
N VAL A 158 -4.43 -7.96 24.08
CA VAL A 158 -4.19 -8.74 22.84
C VAL A 158 -3.22 -9.86 23.11
N VAL A 159 -2.07 -9.58 23.75
CA VAL A 159 -1.05 -10.59 24.12
C VAL A 159 -1.66 -11.66 25.01
N ALA A 160 -2.43 -11.29 26.04
CA ALA A 160 -3.12 -12.24 26.89
C ALA A 160 -4.14 -13.10 26.13
N ALA A 161 -4.88 -12.49 25.17
CA ALA A 161 -5.82 -13.23 24.32
C ALA A 161 -5.09 -14.21 23.40
N ILE A 162 -3.97 -13.82 22.78
CA ILE A 162 -3.13 -14.69 21.96
C ILE A 162 -2.63 -15.89 22.78
N HIS A 163 -2.09 -15.66 23.97
CA HIS A 163 -1.64 -16.75 24.84
C HIS A 163 -2.76 -17.71 25.20
N ARG A 164 -3.94 -17.19 25.52
CA ARG A 164 -5.12 -18.01 25.86
C ARG A 164 -5.62 -18.84 24.68
N LEU A 165 -5.70 -18.25 23.47
CA LEU A 165 -6.34 -18.86 22.30
C LEU A 165 -5.40 -19.76 21.50
N ALA A 166 -4.12 -19.39 21.39
CA ALA A 166 -3.17 -20.02 20.47
C ALA A 166 -1.98 -20.68 21.17
N LYS A 167 -1.67 -20.32 22.42
CA LYS A 167 -0.53 -20.82 23.20
C LYS A 167 0.78 -20.81 22.40
N PRO A 168 1.23 -19.62 21.96
CA PRO A 168 2.49 -19.48 21.24
C PRO A 168 3.68 -19.77 22.13
N ASP A 169 4.82 -20.10 21.51
CA ASP A 169 6.09 -20.28 22.22
C ASP A 169 6.74 -18.92 22.49
N MET A 170 6.61 -17.96 21.56
CA MET A 170 7.12 -16.61 21.71
C MET A 170 6.19 -15.59 21.05
N ILE A 171 6.14 -14.39 21.63
CA ILE A 171 5.55 -13.20 21.01
C ILE A 171 6.60 -12.09 21.11
N ASP A 172 6.90 -11.47 19.97
CA ASP A 172 7.77 -10.31 19.86
C ASP A 172 7.02 -9.15 19.21
N ILE A 173 7.22 -7.93 19.72
CA ILE A 173 6.54 -6.73 19.24
C ILE A 173 7.58 -5.71 18.82
N GLU A 174 7.52 -5.26 17.57
CA GLU A 174 8.37 -4.20 17.05
C GLU A 174 7.50 -3.01 16.62
N GLY A 175 7.76 -1.85 17.23
CA GLY A 175 7.10 -0.58 16.91
C GLY A 175 7.88 0.26 15.90
N ASP A 176 7.38 1.47 15.65
CA ASP A 176 8.01 2.48 14.79
C ASP A 176 8.32 1.95 13.37
N LEU A 177 7.32 1.33 12.77
CA LEU A 177 7.37 0.81 11.42
C LEU A 177 6.59 1.69 10.46
N ALA A 178 7.04 1.70 9.20
CA ALA A 178 6.34 2.31 8.08
C ALA A 178 6.10 1.28 6.98
N LEU A 179 4.96 1.40 6.30
CA LEU A 179 4.60 0.56 5.16
C LEU A 179 4.63 1.41 3.88
N ILE A 180 5.23 0.87 2.84
CA ILE A 180 5.36 1.50 1.51
C ILE A 180 4.75 0.58 0.47
N ALA A 181 3.78 1.10 -0.29
CA ALA A 181 3.21 0.42 -1.44
C ALA A 181 3.86 0.91 -2.73
N VAL A 182 4.46 0.02 -3.47
CA VAL A 182 4.86 0.25 -4.87
C VAL A 182 3.78 -0.36 -5.75
N VAL A 183 3.06 0.50 -6.48
CA VAL A 183 1.88 0.10 -7.25
C VAL A 183 2.13 0.28 -8.74
N GLY A 184 1.70 -0.68 -9.55
CA GLY A 184 1.76 -0.52 -10.99
C GLY A 184 1.34 -1.76 -11.77
N ARG A 185 0.40 -1.57 -12.70
CA ARG A 185 -0.03 -2.63 -13.64
C ARG A 185 1.11 -3.15 -14.53
N GLY A 186 2.15 -2.35 -14.74
CA GLY A 186 3.33 -2.73 -15.53
C GLY A 186 4.18 -3.82 -14.87
N MET A 187 4.09 -3.96 -13.54
CA MET A 187 4.85 -4.97 -12.78
C MET A 187 4.51 -6.39 -13.20
N ARG A 188 3.23 -6.67 -13.50
CA ARG A 188 2.76 -7.98 -13.93
C ARG A 188 3.43 -8.50 -15.21
N SER A 189 3.81 -7.60 -16.10
CA SER A 189 4.43 -7.94 -17.39
C SER A 189 5.94 -7.71 -17.43
N THR A 190 6.52 -7.09 -16.39
CA THR A 190 7.94 -6.73 -16.38
C THR A 190 8.70 -7.57 -15.36
N ARG A 191 9.55 -8.46 -15.87
CA ARG A 191 10.38 -9.31 -15.03
C ARG A 191 11.42 -8.49 -14.28
N GLY A 192 11.74 -8.92 -13.05
CA GLY A 192 12.79 -8.30 -12.24
C GLY A 192 12.38 -7.03 -11.50
N THR A 193 11.12 -6.63 -11.53
CA THR A 193 10.64 -5.43 -10.83
C THR A 193 10.91 -5.50 -9.32
N ALA A 194 10.59 -6.61 -8.66
CA ALA A 194 10.90 -6.80 -7.23
C ALA A 194 12.42 -6.71 -6.96
N GLY A 195 13.24 -7.36 -7.80
CA GLY A 195 14.70 -7.26 -7.69
C GLY A 195 15.23 -5.83 -7.77
N ARG A 196 14.66 -5.00 -8.64
CA ARG A 196 15.02 -3.57 -8.76
C ARG A 196 14.63 -2.79 -7.50
N ILE A 197 13.44 -3.04 -6.94
CA ILE A 197 12.99 -2.41 -5.69
C ILE A 197 13.97 -2.74 -4.56
N PHE A 198 14.25 -4.03 -4.34
CA PHE A 198 15.13 -4.43 -3.24
C PHE A 198 16.58 -4.02 -3.46
N SER A 199 17.06 -3.97 -4.71
CA SER A 199 18.37 -3.40 -5.03
C SER A 199 18.44 -1.92 -4.69
N ALA A 200 17.39 -1.14 -4.98
CA ALA A 200 17.34 0.28 -4.63
C ALA A 200 17.42 0.48 -3.11
N LEU A 201 16.67 -0.30 -2.33
CA LEU A 201 16.69 -0.25 -0.88
C LEU A 201 18.04 -0.67 -0.30
N ALA A 202 18.64 -1.74 -0.84
CA ALA A 202 19.95 -2.22 -0.42
C ALA A 202 21.07 -1.17 -0.68
N HIS A 203 21.04 -0.53 -1.84
CA HIS A 203 22.00 0.56 -2.16
C HIS A 203 21.81 1.79 -1.28
N ALA A 204 20.59 2.02 -0.79
CA ALA A 204 20.31 3.08 0.18
C ALA A 204 20.60 2.66 1.63
N ASN A 205 21.15 1.46 1.86
CA ASN A 205 21.43 0.87 3.17
C ASN A 205 20.19 0.77 4.07
N ILE A 206 19.03 0.42 3.48
CA ILE A 206 17.75 0.28 4.16
C ILE A 206 17.45 -1.20 4.39
N ASN A 207 17.16 -1.55 5.65
CA ASN A 207 16.74 -2.89 6.01
C ASN A 207 15.24 -3.07 5.77
N VAL A 208 14.88 -4.14 5.07
CA VAL A 208 13.48 -4.51 4.81
C VAL A 208 12.97 -5.39 5.95
N LYS A 209 11.92 -4.97 6.61
CA LYS A 209 11.27 -5.66 7.74
C LYS A 209 10.17 -6.61 7.31
N MET A 210 9.46 -6.27 6.22
CA MET A 210 8.36 -7.04 5.68
C MET A 210 8.29 -6.89 4.16
N ILE A 211 7.86 -7.96 3.50
CA ILE A 211 7.52 -7.98 2.07
C ILE A 211 6.18 -8.69 1.92
N ASP A 212 5.24 -8.06 1.26
CA ASP A 212 3.99 -8.68 0.84
C ASP A 212 3.72 -8.38 -0.64
N GLN A 213 3.44 -9.41 -1.41
CA GLN A 213 3.03 -9.30 -2.80
C GLN A 213 1.93 -10.31 -3.08
N GLY A 214 0.71 -9.81 -3.24
CA GLY A 214 -0.43 -10.65 -3.57
C GLY A 214 -0.37 -11.21 -4.99
N SER A 215 -1.17 -12.23 -5.28
CA SER A 215 -1.28 -12.88 -6.59
C SER A 215 -1.80 -11.96 -7.71
N SER A 216 -2.29 -10.78 -7.38
CA SER A 216 -2.68 -9.76 -8.37
C SER A 216 -1.47 -9.15 -9.10
N GLU A 217 -0.28 -9.23 -8.49
CA GLU A 217 0.97 -8.62 -8.94
C GLU A 217 0.84 -7.11 -9.22
N LEU A 218 -0.17 -6.47 -8.62
CA LEU A 218 -0.48 -5.06 -8.82
C LEU A 218 0.34 -4.16 -7.91
N ASN A 219 0.70 -4.66 -6.72
CA ASN A 219 1.47 -3.96 -5.71
C ASN A 219 2.55 -4.85 -5.09
N ILE A 220 3.54 -4.20 -4.51
CA ILE A 220 4.49 -4.78 -3.55
C ILE A 220 4.47 -3.88 -2.34
N ILE A 221 4.12 -4.43 -1.18
CA ILE A 221 4.14 -3.73 0.09
C ILE A 221 5.44 -4.06 0.82
N ILE A 222 6.09 -3.04 1.34
CA ILE A 222 7.39 -3.13 1.97
C ILE A 222 7.30 -2.47 3.35
N GLY A 223 7.63 -3.21 4.39
CA GLY A 223 7.82 -2.67 5.73
C GLY A 223 9.26 -2.26 5.95
N VAL A 224 9.46 -1.07 6.49
CA VAL A 224 10.76 -0.51 6.88
C VAL A 224 10.65 0.15 8.25
N SER A 225 11.79 0.46 8.88
CA SER A 225 11.80 1.31 10.08
C SER A 225 11.29 2.71 9.72
N ASP A 226 10.58 3.35 10.62
CA ASP A 226 9.99 4.68 10.40
C ASP A 226 11.01 5.74 9.98
N GLY A 227 12.22 5.69 10.56
CA GLY A 227 13.32 6.58 10.19
C GLY A 227 13.83 6.43 8.75
N ASP A 228 13.60 5.28 8.12
CA ASP A 228 14.03 4.99 6.75
C ASP A 228 12.95 5.32 5.69
N PHE A 229 11.75 5.68 6.11
CA PHE A 229 10.57 5.83 5.26
C PHE A 229 10.80 6.71 4.03
N GLU A 230 11.23 7.95 4.23
CA GLU A 230 11.43 8.88 3.12
C GLU A 230 12.59 8.47 2.21
N ASN A 231 13.68 7.97 2.80
CA ASN A 231 14.84 7.52 2.03
C ASN A 231 14.48 6.30 1.17
N ALA A 232 13.62 5.40 1.66
CA ALA A 232 13.11 4.27 0.90
C ALA A 232 12.28 4.73 -0.30
N ILE A 233 11.36 5.68 -0.11
CA ILE A 233 10.56 6.26 -1.21
C ILE A 233 11.48 6.92 -2.24
N ARG A 234 12.47 7.71 -1.81
CA ARG A 234 13.44 8.35 -2.71
C ARG A 234 14.25 7.33 -3.50
N ALA A 235 14.73 6.27 -2.86
CA ALA A 235 15.51 5.23 -3.51
C ALA A 235 14.70 4.50 -4.59
N ILE A 236 13.46 4.12 -4.28
CA ILE A 236 12.57 3.44 -5.22
C ILE A 236 12.19 4.38 -6.37
N TYR A 237 11.82 5.62 -6.08
CA TYR A 237 11.48 6.62 -7.10
C TYR A 237 12.65 6.81 -8.09
N ASN A 238 13.85 7.03 -7.59
CA ASN A 238 15.04 7.21 -8.43
C ASN A 238 15.29 6.01 -9.34
N MET A 239 15.13 4.79 -8.83
CA MET A 239 15.33 3.56 -9.59
C MET A 239 14.35 3.40 -10.76
N PHE A 240 13.11 3.83 -10.62
CA PHE A 240 12.07 3.58 -11.61
C PHE A 240 11.78 4.77 -12.52
N VAL A 241 12.05 5.99 -12.06
CA VAL A 241 11.70 7.22 -12.76
C VAL A 241 12.92 7.91 -13.35
N LEU A 242 14.03 7.98 -12.62
CA LEU A 242 15.24 8.69 -13.08
C LEU A 242 16.21 7.76 -13.81
N VAL A 243 16.33 6.49 -13.41
CA VAL A 243 17.17 5.51 -14.09
C VAL A 243 16.33 4.77 -15.13
N GLN A 244 16.31 5.28 -16.36
CA GLN A 244 15.74 4.54 -17.51
C GLN A 244 16.75 3.45 -17.95
N LEU A 245 16.49 2.21 -17.56
CA LEU A 245 17.22 1.01 -18.04
C LEU A 245 16.49 0.39 -19.21
#